data_64cf07703c009455e3e3bb454b6787e8
#
_entry.id   64cf07703c009455e3e3bb454b6787e8
#
_cell.length_a   1.000
_cell.length_b   1.000
_cell.length_c   1.000
_cell.angle_alpha   90.00
_cell.angle_beta   90.00
_cell.angle_gamma   90.00
#
_symmetry.space_group_name_H-M   'P 1'
#
loop_
_entity.id
_entity.type
_entity.pdbx_description
1 polymer ?
#
loop_
_entity_poly.entity_id
_entity_poly.type
_entity_poly.pdbx_seq_one_letter_code
_entity_poly.pdbx_strand_id
1 'polypeptide(L)'
;MQWWIWLLIVIAVCLLVCAIIFVTNSKQKNNQKLFEQDEKLLQSMQGKLDYLIVLCGTNVEIKERLEGIQEKIKYFEPSKNTLEQDKRITERIDDLKIDVSRAVSKGVFHLVSKRIGELELFIVERSQFEKIENNKK
;
A
#
# COMPACT_ATOMS: atom_id res chain seq x y z
N MET A 1 20.61 57.12 -4.19
CA MET A 1 21.41 55.88 -4.25
C MET A 1 20.96 54.80 -3.26
N GLN A 2 20.25 55.14 -2.21
CA GLN A 2 19.77 54.11 -1.24
C GLN A 2 18.62 53.26 -1.78
N TRP A 3 17.90 53.72 -2.78
CA TRP A 3 16.78 52.97 -3.36
C TRP A 3 17.22 51.69 -4.08
N TRP A 4 18.43 51.62 -4.58
CA TRP A 4 18.98 50.41 -5.21
C TRP A 4 19.11 49.25 -4.22
N ILE A 5 19.52 49.58 -3.00
CA ILE A 5 19.66 48.60 -1.93
C ILE A 5 18.31 48.03 -1.57
N TRP A 6 17.30 48.88 -1.47
CA TRP A 6 15.90 48.41 -1.22
C TRP A 6 15.39 47.51 -2.32
N LEU A 7 15.69 47.84 -3.57
CA LEU A 7 15.27 47.03 -4.72
C LEU A 7 15.94 45.66 -4.69
N LEU A 8 17.22 45.59 -4.35
CA LEU A 8 17.94 44.32 -4.21
C LEU A 8 17.38 43.46 -3.06
N ILE A 9 17.03 44.07 -1.95
CA ILE A 9 16.43 43.41 -0.80
C ILE A 9 15.08 42.82 -1.18
N VAL A 10 14.23 43.56 -1.89
CA VAL A 10 12.93 43.09 -2.35
C VAL A 10 13.08 41.91 -3.29
N ILE A 11 14.00 41.95 -4.23
CA ILE A 11 14.26 40.84 -5.17
C ILE A 11 14.72 39.60 -4.40
N ALA A 12 15.63 39.74 -3.44
CA ALA A 12 16.14 38.65 -2.62
C ALA A 12 15.02 38.00 -1.82
N VAL A 13 14.11 38.76 -1.21
CA VAL A 13 12.98 38.28 -0.45
C VAL A 13 12.00 37.53 -1.38
N CYS A 14 11.71 38.08 -2.56
CA CYS A 14 10.85 37.42 -3.55
C CYS A 14 11.42 36.07 -3.98
N LEU A 15 12.71 35.96 -4.24
CA LEU A 15 13.35 34.70 -4.61
C LEU A 15 13.28 33.68 -3.49
N LEU A 16 13.47 34.07 -2.24
CA LEU A 16 13.35 33.20 -1.08
C LEU A 16 11.92 32.65 -0.94
N VAL A 17 10.91 33.51 -1.06
CA VAL A 17 9.50 33.11 -0.99
C VAL A 17 9.17 32.13 -2.12
N CYS A 18 9.60 32.39 -3.34
CA CYS A 18 9.40 31.49 -4.48
C CYS A 18 10.06 30.14 -4.24
N ALA A 19 11.27 30.11 -3.69
CA ALA A 19 11.98 28.87 -3.38
C ALA A 19 11.23 28.05 -2.34
N ILE A 20 10.71 28.67 -1.29
CA ILE A 20 9.92 28.02 -0.24
C ILE A 20 8.65 27.42 -0.82
N ILE A 21 7.91 28.17 -1.64
CA ILE A 21 6.69 27.69 -2.29
C ILE A 21 7.00 26.49 -3.20
N PHE A 22 8.06 26.57 -3.99
CA PHE A 22 8.47 25.48 -4.88
C PHE A 22 8.80 24.20 -4.12
N VAL A 23 9.57 24.28 -3.04
CA VAL A 23 9.93 23.12 -2.20
C VAL A 23 8.68 22.52 -1.54
N THR A 24 7.77 23.35 -1.03
CA THR A 24 6.53 22.90 -0.40
C THR A 24 5.64 22.17 -1.41
N ASN A 25 5.45 22.73 -2.59
CA ASN A 25 4.66 22.09 -3.67
C ASN A 25 5.27 20.77 -4.13
N SER A 26 6.61 20.69 -4.22
CA SER A 26 7.33 19.47 -4.58
C SER A 26 7.09 18.35 -3.56
N LYS A 27 7.14 18.66 -2.26
CA LYS A 27 6.84 17.69 -1.19
C LYS A 27 5.41 17.20 -1.24
N GLN A 28 4.44 18.09 -1.44
CA GLN A 28 3.03 17.71 -1.56
C GLN A 28 2.79 16.79 -2.76
N LYS A 29 3.39 17.06 -3.90
CA LYS A 29 3.29 16.20 -5.10
C LYS A 29 3.87 14.82 -4.84
N ASN A 30 5.01 14.70 -4.15
CA ASN A 30 5.61 13.41 -3.80
C ASN A 30 4.71 12.62 -2.86
N ASN A 31 4.13 13.25 -1.83
CA ASN A 31 3.22 12.61 -0.89
C ASN A 31 1.95 12.11 -1.59
N GLN A 32 1.40 12.91 -2.50
CA GLN A 32 0.23 12.54 -3.30
C GLN A 32 0.54 11.36 -4.22
N LYS A 33 1.72 11.35 -4.85
CA LYS A 33 2.17 10.23 -5.68
C LYS A 33 2.26 8.94 -4.88
N LEU A 34 2.84 8.98 -3.69
CA LEU A 34 2.95 7.80 -2.82
C LEU A 34 1.59 7.31 -2.37
N PHE A 35 0.68 8.21 -2.04
CA PHE A 35 -0.70 7.89 -1.69
C PHE A 35 -1.41 7.18 -2.85
N GLU A 36 -1.30 7.71 -4.07
CA GLU A 36 -1.89 7.11 -5.26
C GLU A 36 -1.31 5.73 -5.57
N GLN A 37 0.00 5.55 -5.37
CA GLN A 37 0.64 4.25 -5.55
C GLN A 37 0.10 3.22 -4.57
N ASP A 38 -0.06 3.62 -3.30
CA ASP A 38 -0.61 2.73 -2.28
C ASP A 38 -2.07 2.36 -2.58
N GLU A 39 -2.87 3.33 -3.00
CA GLU A 39 -4.25 3.10 -3.43
C GLU A 39 -4.33 2.09 -4.58
N LYS A 40 -3.47 2.24 -5.58
CA LYS A 40 -3.39 1.29 -6.71
C LYS A 40 -2.97 -0.10 -6.26
N LEU A 41 -2.03 -0.20 -5.31
CA LEU A 41 -1.62 -1.48 -4.75
C LEU A 41 -2.78 -2.17 -4.03
N LEU A 42 -3.54 -1.43 -3.22
CA LEU A 42 -4.69 -1.99 -2.52
C LEU A 42 -5.76 -2.49 -3.50
N GLN A 43 -6.03 -1.74 -4.56
CA GLN A 43 -6.94 -2.17 -5.63
C GLN A 43 -6.43 -3.41 -6.34
N SER A 44 -5.12 -3.45 -6.63
CA SER A 44 -4.47 -4.61 -7.26
C SER A 44 -4.56 -5.85 -6.37
N MET A 45 -4.38 -5.71 -5.06
CA MET A 45 -4.55 -6.80 -4.10
C MET A 45 -5.96 -7.39 -4.16
N GLN A 46 -6.98 -6.54 -4.23
CA GLN A 46 -8.39 -6.98 -4.34
C GLN A 46 -8.59 -7.84 -5.59
N GLY A 47 -8.12 -7.39 -6.74
CA GLY A 47 -8.22 -8.13 -7.99
C GLY A 47 -7.48 -9.46 -7.96
N LYS A 48 -6.27 -9.48 -7.39
CA LYS A 48 -5.47 -10.70 -7.25
C LYS A 48 -6.12 -11.71 -6.32
N LEU A 49 -6.71 -11.24 -5.22
CA LEU A 49 -7.45 -12.10 -4.29
C LEU A 49 -8.73 -12.68 -4.92
N ASP A 50 -9.46 -11.89 -5.71
CA ASP A 50 -10.61 -12.39 -6.48
C ASP A 50 -10.21 -13.55 -7.38
N TYR A 51 -9.09 -13.42 -8.08
CA TYR A 51 -8.54 -14.47 -8.95
C TYR A 51 -8.21 -15.73 -8.15
N LEU A 52 -7.55 -15.58 -7.00
CA LEU A 52 -7.21 -16.69 -6.12
C LEU A 52 -8.44 -17.40 -5.57
N ILE A 53 -9.46 -16.65 -5.19
CA ILE A 53 -10.74 -17.20 -4.70
C ILE A 53 -11.39 -18.05 -5.77
N VAL A 54 -11.39 -17.60 -7.01
CA VAL A 54 -11.93 -18.37 -8.14
C VAL A 54 -11.14 -19.67 -8.36
N LEU A 55 -9.79 -19.59 -8.31
CA LEU A 55 -8.92 -20.76 -8.46
C LEU A 55 -9.14 -21.80 -7.35
N CYS A 56 -9.40 -21.36 -6.12
CA CYS A 56 -9.59 -22.20 -4.95
C CYS A 56 -11.07 -22.58 -4.73
N GLY A 57 -11.94 -22.38 -5.71
CA GLY A 57 -13.38 -22.59 -5.59
C GLY A 57 -13.81 -23.98 -5.12
N THR A 58 -12.98 -25.01 -5.34
CA THR A 58 -13.24 -26.38 -4.91
C THR A 58 -12.85 -26.64 -3.44
N ASN A 59 -11.98 -25.80 -2.87
CA ASN A 59 -11.57 -25.91 -1.47
C ASN A 59 -12.22 -24.78 -0.65
N VAL A 60 -13.31 -25.11 0.02
CA VAL A 60 -14.14 -24.15 0.77
C VAL A 60 -13.35 -23.47 1.89
N GLU A 61 -12.53 -24.22 2.62
CA GLU A 61 -11.72 -23.68 3.73
C GLU A 61 -10.74 -22.59 3.27
N ILE A 62 -9.99 -22.87 2.22
CA ILE A 62 -9.05 -21.92 1.63
C ILE A 62 -9.78 -20.70 1.08
N LYS A 63 -10.89 -20.94 0.38
CA LYS A 63 -11.73 -19.88 -0.18
C LYS A 63 -12.23 -18.92 0.91
N GLU A 64 -12.75 -19.46 2.01
CA GLU A 64 -13.25 -18.65 3.13
C GLU A 64 -12.14 -17.80 3.76
N ARG A 65 -10.95 -18.36 3.92
CA ARG A 65 -9.79 -17.64 4.45
C ARG A 65 -9.37 -16.49 3.54
N LEU A 66 -9.34 -16.72 2.23
CA LEU A 66 -9.02 -15.68 1.24
C LEU A 66 -10.08 -14.59 1.22
N GLU A 67 -11.35 -14.94 1.31
CA GLU A 67 -12.44 -13.95 1.40
C GLU A 67 -12.31 -13.11 2.66
N GLY A 68 -11.92 -13.71 3.79
CA GLY A 68 -11.66 -12.98 5.03
C GLY A 68 -10.52 -11.98 4.91
N ILE A 69 -9.43 -12.35 4.24
CA ILE A 69 -8.31 -11.45 3.96
C ILE A 69 -8.76 -10.29 3.06
N GLN A 70 -9.51 -10.61 2.00
CA GLN A 70 -10.03 -9.62 1.06
C GLN A 70 -10.92 -8.59 1.78
N GLU A 71 -11.78 -9.06 2.68
CA GLU A 71 -12.63 -8.18 3.50
C GLU A 71 -11.81 -7.22 4.36
N LYS A 72 -10.75 -7.69 4.99
CA LYS A 72 -9.86 -6.85 5.80
C LYS A 72 -9.16 -5.79 4.95
N ILE A 73 -8.64 -6.17 3.79
CA ILE A 73 -7.95 -5.26 2.87
C ILE A 73 -8.90 -4.18 2.35
N LYS A 74 -10.16 -4.51 2.17
CA LYS A 74 -11.20 -3.57 1.70
C LYS A 74 -11.30 -2.32 2.59
N TYR A 75 -11.05 -2.48 3.89
CA TYR A 75 -11.13 -1.38 4.86
C TYR A 75 -9.79 -0.70 5.12
N PHE A 76 -8.71 -1.10 4.45
CA PHE A 76 -7.41 -0.43 4.57
C PHE A 76 -7.44 0.93 3.90
N GLU A 77 -6.91 1.93 4.60
CA GLU A 77 -6.77 3.27 4.08
C GLU A 77 -5.41 3.44 3.38
N PRO A 78 -5.38 3.98 2.15
CA PRO A 78 -4.11 4.27 1.48
C PRO A 78 -3.31 5.31 2.27
N SER A 79 -1.99 5.12 2.33
CA SER A 79 -1.09 6.05 3.02
C SER A 79 0.33 5.92 2.45
N LYS A 80 1.06 7.02 2.44
CA LYS A 80 2.49 6.98 2.07
C LYS A 80 3.30 6.14 3.05
N ASN A 81 2.90 6.07 4.31
CA ASN A 81 3.61 5.36 5.37
C ASN A 81 3.39 3.84 5.33
N THR A 82 2.33 3.38 4.68
CA THR A 82 2.00 1.97 4.54
C THR A 82 2.41 1.37 3.20
N LEU A 83 2.98 2.17 2.31
CA LEU A 83 3.34 1.74 0.95
C LEU A 83 4.30 0.54 0.96
N GLU A 84 5.34 0.57 1.80
CA GLU A 84 6.32 -0.53 1.88
C GLU A 84 5.69 -1.82 2.39
N GLN A 85 4.82 -1.74 3.39
CA GLN A 85 4.08 -2.89 3.90
C GLN A 85 3.15 -3.46 2.84
N ASP A 86 2.44 -2.60 2.12
CA ASP A 86 1.51 -3.00 1.06
C ASP A 86 2.24 -3.64 -0.12
N LYS A 87 3.44 -3.18 -0.45
CA LYS A 87 4.31 -3.84 -1.44
C LYS A 87 4.67 -5.27 -1.01
N ARG A 88 5.04 -5.47 0.25
CA ARG A 88 5.36 -6.80 0.80
C ARG A 88 4.14 -7.73 0.76
N ILE A 89 2.97 -7.21 1.13
CA ILE A 89 1.72 -7.98 1.07
C ILE A 89 1.43 -8.39 -0.37
N THR A 90 1.59 -7.48 -1.33
CA THR A 90 1.40 -7.76 -2.76
C THR A 90 2.34 -8.87 -3.25
N GLU A 91 3.62 -8.82 -2.87
CA GLU A 91 4.60 -9.86 -3.19
C GLU A 91 4.18 -11.21 -2.64
N ARG A 92 3.68 -11.26 -1.40
CA ARG A 92 3.19 -12.50 -0.80
C ARG A 92 1.96 -13.05 -1.50
N ILE A 93 1.07 -12.18 -1.96
CA ILE A 93 -0.09 -12.59 -2.77
C ILE A 93 0.37 -13.18 -4.11
N ASP A 94 1.36 -12.57 -4.76
CA ASP A 94 1.93 -13.07 -6.01
C ASP A 94 2.59 -14.46 -5.82
N ASP A 95 3.33 -14.66 -4.74
CA ASP A 95 3.91 -15.96 -4.38
C ASP A 95 2.81 -17.00 -4.12
N LEU A 96 1.76 -16.59 -3.43
CA LEU A 96 0.61 -17.45 -3.15
C LEU A 96 -0.08 -17.91 -4.43
N LYS A 97 -0.16 -17.06 -5.44
CA LYS A 97 -0.73 -17.39 -6.74
C LYS A 97 0.00 -18.56 -7.39
N ILE A 98 1.33 -18.60 -7.31
CA ILE A 98 2.14 -19.69 -7.81
C ILE A 98 1.85 -20.99 -7.03
N ASP A 99 1.82 -20.88 -5.72
CA ASP A 99 1.55 -22.04 -4.84
C ASP A 99 0.14 -22.61 -5.05
N VAL A 100 -0.86 -21.76 -5.21
CA VAL A 100 -2.24 -22.15 -5.50
C VAL A 100 -2.33 -22.88 -6.84
N SER A 101 -1.67 -22.37 -7.89
CA SER A 101 -1.66 -22.98 -9.21
C SER A 101 -1.09 -24.41 -9.15
N ARG A 102 -0.02 -24.60 -8.37
CA ARG A 102 0.57 -25.94 -8.14
C ARG A 102 -0.36 -26.83 -7.34
N ALA A 103 -0.99 -26.30 -6.30
CA ALA A 103 -1.90 -27.03 -5.43
C ALA A 103 -3.14 -27.53 -6.18
N VAL A 104 -3.70 -26.71 -7.06
CA VAL A 104 -4.84 -27.09 -7.91
C VAL A 104 -4.47 -28.25 -8.83
N SER A 105 -3.26 -28.24 -9.41
CA SER A 105 -2.77 -29.30 -10.27
C SER A 105 -2.55 -30.61 -9.53
N LYS A 106 -2.03 -30.56 -8.29
CA LYS A 106 -1.64 -31.74 -7.49
C LYS A 106 -2.69 -32.19 -6.48
N GLY A 107 -3.69 -31.37 -6.18
CA GLY A 107 -4.71 -31.66 -5.17
C GLY A 107 -4.22 -31.55 -3.72
N VAL A 108 -3.05 -30.94 -3.46
CA VAL A 108 -2.45 -30.79 -2.13
C VAL A 108 -2.39 -29.30 -1.77
N PHE A 109 -3.12 -28.91 -0.72
CA PHE A 109 -3.25 -27.50 -0.30
C PHE A 109 -2.52 -27.16 1.01
N HIS A 110 -1.71 -28.07 1.55
CA HIS A 110 -1.00 -27.85 2.82
C HIS A 110 -0.08 -26.62 2.79
N LEU A 111 0.72 -26.49 1.74
CA LEU A 111 1.63 -25.35 1.57
C LEU A 111 0.86 -24.03 1.40
N VAL A 112 -0.26 -24.08 0.65
CA VAL A 112 -1.14 -22.93 0.45
C VAL A 112 -1.71 -22.45 1.78
N SER A 113 -2.19 -23.37 2.63
CA SER A 113 -2.71 -23.05 3.96
C SER A 113 -1.66 -22.36 4.83
N LYS A 114 -0.42 -22.85 4.80
CA LYS A 114 0.71 -22.25 5.53
C LYS A 114 1.02 -20.83 5.02
N ARG A 115 1.04 -20.64 3.71
CA ARG A 115 1.31 -19.33 3.09
C ARG A 115 0.20 -18.32 3.41
N ILE A 116 -1.05 -18.76 3.42
CA ILE A 116 -2.18 -17.92 3.82
C ILE A 116 -2.04 -17.47 5.28
N GLY A 117 -1.59 -18.35 6.18
CA GLY A 117 -1.32 -18.01 7.57
C GLY A 117 -0.25 -16.91 7.69
N GLU A 118 0.83 -16.99 6.91
CA GLU A 118 1.86 -15.95 6.86
C GLU A 118 1.29 -14.62 6.36
N LEU A 119 0.46 -14.67 5.31
CA LEU A 119 -0.20 -13.48 4.77
C LEU A 119 -1.13 -12.84 5.80
N GLU A 120 -1.90 -13.64 6.54
CA GLU A 120 -2.77 -13.15 7.61
C GLU A 120 -1.99 -12.38 8.67
N LEU A 121 -0.78 -12.83 9.03
CA LEU A 121 0.10 -12.11 9.96
C LEU A 121 0.49 -10.73 9.42
N PHE A 122 0.87 -10.64 8.16
CA PHE A 122 1.19 -9.34 7.52
C PHE A 122 0.00 -8.40 7.53
N ILE A 123 -1.21 -8.94 7.31
CA ILE A 123 -2.45 -8.16 7.34
C ILE A 123 -2.71 -7.60 8.75
N VAL A 124 -2.51 -8.41 9.79
CA VAL A 124 -2.67 -7.99 11.19
C VAL A 124 -1.64 -6.90 11.54
N GLU A 125 -0.38 -7.07 11.16
CA GLU A 125 0.68 -6.08 11.37
C GLU A 125 0.34 -4.75 10.70
N ARG A 126 -0.15 -4.80 9.49
CA ARG A 126 -0.57 -3.62 8.73
C ARG A 126 -1.73 -2.90 9.44
N SER A 127 -2.72 -3.65 9.95
CA SER A 127 -3.85 -3.10 10.70
C SER A 127 -3.39 -2.41 11.99
N GLN A 128 -2.45 -3.01 12.72
CA GLN A 128 -1.88 -2.44 13.93
C GLN A 128 -1.11 -1.15 13.63
N PHE A 129 -0.32 -1.15 12.56
CA PHE A 129 0.42 0.04 12.13
C PHE A 129 -0.53 1.20 11.80
N GLU A 130 -1.62 0.93 11.11
CA GLU A 130 -2.64 1.91 10.76
C GLU A 130 -3.29 2.51 12.03
N LYS A 131 -3.59 1.69 13.03
CA LYS A 131 -4.12 2.15 14.32
C LYS A 131 -3.15 3.07 15.05
N ILE A 132 -1.86 2.73 15.06
CA ILE A 132 -0.81 3.56 15.68
C ILE A 132 -0.72 4.91 14.97
N GLU A 133 -0.73 4.93 13.65
CA GLU A 133 -0.71 6.17 12.85
C GLU A 133 -1.94 7.05 13.15
N ASN A 134 -3.12 6.46 13.24
CA ASN A 134 -4.35 7.19 13.53
C ASN A 134 -4.35 7.77 14.96
N ASN A 135 -3.74 7.09 15.92
CA ASN A 135 -3.63 7.57 17.29
C ASN A 135 -2.64 8.74 17.44
N LYS A 136 -1.70 8.90 16.52
CA LYS A 136 -0.75 10.03 16.50
C LYS A 136 -1.35 11.32 15.96
N LYS A 137 -2.49 11.26 15.34
CA LYS A 137 -3.24 12.43 14.85
C LYS A 137 -4.18 12.94 15.94
#